data_aa295d24372cc71e427f7a7bfa1b0d4d
#
_entry.id   aa295d24372cc71e427f7a7bfa1b0d4d
#
_cell.length_a   1.000
_cell.length_b   1.000
_cell.length_c   1.000
_cell.angle_alpha   90.00
_cell.angle_beta   90.00
_cell.angle_gamma   90.00
#
_symmetry.space_group_name_H-M   'P 1'
#
loop_
_entity.id
_entity.type
_entity.pdbx_description
1 polymer ?
#
loop_
_entity_poly.entity_id
_entity_poly.type
_entity_poly.pdbx_seq_one_letter_code
_entity_poly.pdbx_strand_id
1 'polypeptide(L)'
;MILSVIALLTAYLVIVSYQFNAGGAVIYTIFHDNLGSNLSLDQATIIAALFIVAYTVLAGLLSVAYTDVANGILMITCFIIALPILFFQAGGFEGMTMSFENKGMPNNMSLFGVLSFRDVINFTLPSFLLILGDANMYQRFFASESVKSAKKATFYLFFAIVILESLIIANAWISSSMINDIAKESHVLIYAAYNFLPPIVGAVMLATIIGIIISTADSFLLVPTTILINDIYLKYSNKKYSDKMIVTLSRMLVLTLGFFSYWVSRMFAA
;
A
#
# COMPACT_ATOMS: atom_id res chain seq x y z
N MET A 1 -24.67 10.00 9.70
CA MET A 1 -23.90 8.97 10.40
C MET A 1 -23.94 7.60 9.70
N ILE A 2 -25.10 6.91 9.59
CA ILE A 2 -25.17 5.57 8.97
C ILE A 2 -24.68 5.59 7.51
N LEU A 3 -25.13 6.53 6.70
CA LEU A 3 -24.70 6.67 5.30
C LEU A 3 -23.17 6.88 5.17
N SER A 4 -22.59 7.70 6.05
CA SER A 4 -21.14 7.93 6.07
C SER A 4 -20.37 6.67 6.44
N VAL A 5 -20.90 5.87 7.38
CA VAL A 5 -20.28 4.59 7.76
C VAL A 5 -20.34 3.59 6.59
N ILE A 6 -21.47 3.50 5.90
CA ILE A 6 -21.61 2.62 4.72
C ILE A 6 -20.61 3.04 3.63
N ALA A 7 -20.50 4.34 3.34
CA ALA A 7 -19.55 4.84 2.35
C ALA A 7 -18.10 4.52 2.72
N LEU A 8 -17.71 4.73 3.98
CA LEU A 8 -16.38 4.39 4.50
C LEU A 8 -16.11 2.89 4.43
N LEU A 9 -17.05 2.05 4.87
CA LEU A 9 -16.92 0.60 4.79
C LEU A 9 -16.70 0.14 3.36
N THR A 10 -17.50 0.64 2.42
CA THR A 10 -17.37 0.27 1.00
C THR A 10 -16.00 0.67 0.46
N ALA A 11 -15.56 1.91 0.70
CA ALA A 11 -14.25 2.38 0.25
C ALA A 11 -13.11 1.54 0.84
N TYR A 12 -13.16 1.24 2.13
CA TYR A 12 -12.10 0.50 2.82
C TYR A 12 -12.05 -0.97 2.42
N LEU A 13 -13.20 -1.62 2.20
CA LEU A 13 -13.23 -2.98 1.66
C LEU A 13 -12.56 -3.05 0.27
N VAL A 14 -12.81 -2.05 -0.59
CA VAL A 14 -12.16 -1.97 -1.91
C VAL A 14 -10.65 -1.76 -1.78
N ILE A 15 -10.19 -0.87 -0.90
CA ILE A 15 -8.75 -0.64 -0.69
C ILE A 15 -8.07 -1.92 -0.18
N VAL A 16 -8.66 -2.61 0.81
CA VAL A 16 -8.11 -3.86 1.34
C VAL A 16 -8.09 -4.96 0.26
N SER A 17 -9.14 -5.03 -0.56
CA SER A 17 -9.21 -6.01 -1.66
C SER A 17 -8.06 -5.79 -2.66
N TYR A 18 -7.73 -4.55 -2.96
CA TYR A 18 -6.59 -4.19 -3.78
C TYR A 18 -5.26 -4.62 -3.14
N GLN A 19 -5.10 -4.45 -1.82
CA GLN A 19 -3.91 -4.91 -1.10
C GLN A 19 -3.76 -6.44 -1.14
N PHE A 20 -4.86 -7.19 -1.10
CA PHE A 20 -4.80 -8.65 -1.25
C PHE A 20 -4.32 -9.06 -2.63
N ASN A 21 -4.79 -8.40 -3.68
CA ASN A 21 -4.32 -8.64 -5.04
C ASN A 21 -2.85 -8.24 -5.21
N ALA A 22 -2.43 -7.10 -4.67
CA ALA A 22 -1.04 -6.66 -4.69
C ALA A 22 -0.12 -7.65 -3.94
N GLY A 23 -0.51 -8.10 -2.75
CA GLY A 23 0.23 -9.13 -2.00
C GLY A 23 0.29 -10.46 -2.74
N GLY A 24 -0.81 -10.86 -3.37
CA GLY A 24 -0.86 -12.03 -4.24
C GLY A 24 0.10 -11.93 -5.42
N ALA A 25 0.18 -10.77 -6.07
CA ALA A 25 1.10 -10.53 -7.17
C ALA A 25 2.57 -10.66 -6.72
N VAL A 26 2.93 -10.12 -5.55
CA VAL A 26 4.29 -10.28 -4.99
C VAL A 26 4.61 -11.76 -4.76
N ILE A 27 3.73 -12.49 -4.09
CA ILE A 27 3.91 -13.92 -3.81
C ILE A 27 4.00 -14.71 -5.12
N TYR A 28 3.11 -14.42 -6.07
CA TYR A 28 3.09 -15.08 -7.38
C TYR A 28 4.42 -14.87 -8.12
N THR A 29 4.87 -13.62 -8.23
CA THR A 29 6.13 -13.29 -8.93
C THR A 29 7.33 -13.98 -8.27
N ILE A 30 7.38 -14.05 -6.95
CA ILE A 30 8.49 -14.71 -6.25
C ILE A 30 8.45 -16.22 -6.49
N PHE A 31 7.31 -16.87 -6.27
CA PHE A 31 7.23 -18.33 -6.25
C PHE A 31 7.02 -18.93 -7.63
N HIS A 32 6.16 -18.36 -8.47
CA HIS A 32 5.88 -18.88 -9.80
C HIS A 32 6.94 -18.45 -10.80
N ASP A 33 7.16 -17.13 -10.97
CA ASP A 33 8.00 -16.62 -12.05
C ASP A 33 9.50 -16.87 -11.80
N ASN A 34 9.92 -16.86 -10.53
CA ASN A 34 11.34 -16.95 -10.21
C ASN A 34 11.76 -18.30 -9.60
N LEU A 35 10.90 -18.95 -8.83
CA LEU A 35 11.19 -20.27 -8.24
C LEU A 35 10.56 -21.43 -9.01
N GLY A 36 9.80 -21.16 -10.08
CA GLY A 36 9.19 -22.17 -10.94
C GLY A 36 8.12 -23.03 -10.26
N SER A 37 7.47 -22.52 -9.20
CA SER A 37 6.39 -23.26 -8.54
C SER A 37 5.11 -23.25 -9.37
N ASN A 38 4.26 -24.25 -9.18
CA ASN A 38 2.93 -24.34 -9.83
C ASN A 38 1.87 -23.49 -9.09
N LEU A 39 2.28 -22.47 -8.34
CA LEU A 39 1.38 -21.60 -7.60
C LEU A 39 0.58 -20.72 -8.59
N SER A 40 -0.76 -20.77 -8.52
CA SER A 40 -1.59 -19.87 -9.30
C SER A 40 -1.69 -18.48 -8.62
N LEU A 41 -2.01 -17.44 -9.40
CA LEU A 41 -2.24 -16.09 -8.86
C LEU A 41 -3.35 -16.08 -7.80
N ASP A 42 -4.40 -16.89 -8.01
CA ASP A 42 -5.50 -17.04 -7.05
C ASP A 42 -5.03 -17.61 -5.71
N GLN A 43 -4.23 -18.66 -5.76
CA GLN A 43 -3.65 -19.27 -4.55
C GLN A 43 -2.72 -18.29 -3.83
N ALA A 44 -1.90 -17.55 -4.57
CA ALA A 44 -1.03 -16.51 -4.04
C ALA A 44 -1.84 -15.40 -3.34
N THR A 45 -2.96 -14.96 -3.94
CA THR A 45 -3.86 -13.97 -3.36
C THR A 45 -4.53 -14.50 -2.08
N ILE A 46 -4.94 -15.77 -2.03
CA ILE A 46 -5.48 -16.40 -0.82
C ILE A 46 -4.43 -16.40 0.30
N ILE A 47 -3.19 -16.78 0.00
CA ILE A 47 -2.10 -16.79 0.97
C ILE A 47 -1.84 -15.38 1.51
N ALA A 48 -1.78 -14.37 0.63
CA ALA A 48 -1.63 -12.98 1.03
C ALA A 48 -2.76 -12.51 1.94
N ALA A 49 -4.01 -12.77 1.56
CA ALA A 49 -5.19 -12.38 2.33
C ALA A 49 -5.20 -13.05 3.72
N LEU A 50 -4.94 -14.35 3.79
CA LEU A 50 -4.88 -15.09 5.06
C LEU A 50 -3.78 -14.53 5.96
N PHE A 51 -2.59 -14.26 5.42
CA PHE A 51 -1.49 -13.70 6.19
C PHE A 51 -1.82 -12.32 6.73
N ILE A 52 -2.31 -11.41 5.88
CA ILE A 52 -2.66 -10.04 6.26
C ILE A 52 -3.75 -10.05 7.33
N VAL A 53 -4.84 -10.80 7.14
CA VAL A 53 -5.95 -10.86 8.10
C VAL A 53 -5.49 -11.48 9.43
N ALA A 54 -4.71 -12.56 9.40
CA ALA A 54 -4.17 -13.16 10.62
C ALA A 54 -3.26 -12.19 11.39
N TYR A 55 -2.40 -11.47 10.67
CA TYR A 55 -1.53 -10.45 11.25
C TYR A 55 -2.36 -9.33 11.88
N THR A 56 -3.35 -8.76 11.18
CA THR A 56 -4.23 -7.70 11.70
C THR A 56 -5.02 -8.12 12.94
N VAL A 57 -5.53 -9.36 12.98
CA VAL A 57 -6.25 -9.92 14.14
C VAL A 57 -5.37 -10.02 15.39
N LEU A 58 -4.08 -10.32 15.19
CA LEU A 58 -3.11 -10.43 16.29
C LEU A 58 -2.55 -9.08 16.70
N ALA A 59 -2.40 -8.15 15.75
CA ALA A 59 -1.95 -6.81 16.00
C ALA A 59 -3.05 -5.98 16.72
N GLY A 60 -2.69 -4.81 17.15
CA GLY A 60 -3.60 -3.79 17.66
C GLY A 60 -3.12 -2.44 17.15
N LEU A 61 -3.89 -1.37 17.30
CA LEU A 61 -3.56 -0.04 16.79
C LEU A 61 -2.16 0.41 17.19
N LEU A 62 -1.74 0.13 18.42
CA LEU A 62 -0.40 0.49 18.92
C LEU A 62 0.71 -0.31 18.22
N SER A 63 0.51 -1.61 18.02
CA SER A 63 1.46 -2.46 17.32
C SER A 63 1.64 -2.00 15.86
N VAL A 64 0.53 -1.73 15.19
CA VAL A 64 0.52 -1.22 13.81
C VAL A 64 1.27 0.12 13.72
N ALA A 65 1.08 1.04 14.66
CA ALA A 65 1.79 2.32 14.66
C ALA A 65 3.32 2.16 14.75
N TYR A 66 3.82 1.23 15.56
CA TYR A 66 5.26 0.95 15.64
C TYR A 66 5.81 0.30 14.38
N THR A 67 5.07 -0.66 13.81
CA THR A 67 5.49 -1.31 12.56
C THR A 67 5.45 -0.35 11.38
N ASP A 68 4.50 0.59 11.33
CA ASP A 68 4.44 1.64 10.31
C ASP A 68 5.71 2.52 10.33
N VAL A 69 6.19 2.91 11.52
CA VAL A 69 7.42 3.70 11.64
C VAL A 69 8.63 2.89 11.17
N ALA A 70 8.74 1.63 11.59
CA ALA A 70 9.84 0.75 11.18
C ALA A 70 9.82 0.53 9.65
N ASN A 71 8.65 0.26 9.08
CA ASN A 71 8.46 0.12 7.63
C ASN A 71 8.83 1.42 6.90
N GLY A 72 8.41 2.59 7.38
CA GLY A 72 8.74 3.88 6.77
C GLY A 72 10.24 4.13 6.70
N ILE A 73 10.99 3.84 7.78
CA ILE A 73 12.45 3.95 7.80
C ILE A 73 13.08 2.96 6.81
N LEU A 74 12.61 1.72 6.81
CA LEU A 74 13.10 0.68 5.90
C LEU A 74 12.86 1.08 4.44
N MET A 75 11.68 1.61 4.13
CA MET A 75 11.30 2.09 2.79
C MET A 75 12.25 3.19 2.30
N ILE A 76 12.40 4.26 3.06
CA ILE A 76 13.25 5.39 2.68
C ILE A 76 14.68 4.91 2.46
N THR A 77 15.22 4.12 3.40
CA THR A 77 16.59 3.60 3.30
C THR A 77 16.77 2.71 2.07
N CYS A 78 15.83 1.79 1.83
CA CYS A 78 15.89 0.87 0.71
C CYS A 78 15.86 1.61 -0.63
N PHE A 79 14.90 2.52 -0.82
CA PHE A 79 14.76 3.24 -2.09
C PHE A 79 15.89 4.24 -2.34
N ILE A 80 16.51 4.81 -1.30
CA ILE A 80 17.73 5.64 -1.44
C ILE A 80 18.90 4.80 -1.93
N ILE A 81 19.06 3.57 -1.42
CA ILE A 81 20.15 2.68 -1.83
C ILE A 81 19.90 2.12 -3.23
N ALA A 82 18.68 1.74 -3.55
CA ALA A 82 18.32 1.17 -4.85
C ALA A 82 18.42 2.17 -5.99
N LEU A 83 18.10 3.44 -5.76
CA LEU A 83 18.05 4.48 -6.78
C LEU A 83 19.36 4.62 -7.59
N PRO A 84 20.55 4.82 -6.98
CA PRO A 84 21.79 4.91 -7.74
C PRO A 84 22.13 3.61 -8.47
N ILE A 85 21.85 2.47 -7.86
CA ILE A 85 22.14 1.16 -8.49
C ILE A 85 21.34 1.00 -9.78
N LEU A 86 20.03 1.25 -9.73
CA LEU A 86 19.15 1.18 -10.88
C LEU A 86 19.52 2.23 -11.93
N PHE A 87 19.84 3.46 -11.51
CA PHE A 87 20.21 4.55 -12.42
C PHE A 87 21.48 4.23 -13.22
N PHE A 88 22.51 3.69 -12.58
CA PHE A 88 23.73 3.29 -13.27
C PHE A 88 23.51 2.08 -14.20
N GLN A 89 22.68 1.13 -13.81
CA GLN A 89 22.33 -0.02 -14.66
C GLN A 89 21.51 0.39 -15.88
N ALA A 90 20.64 1.38 -15.74
CA ALA A 90 19.87 1.94 -16.87
C ALA A 90 20.74 2.74 -17.85
N GLY A 91 22.02 2.94 -17.57
CA GLY A 91 22.93 3.76 -18.40
C GLY A 91 22.72 5.27 -18.20
N GLY A 92 22.21 5.68 -17.03
CA GLY A 92 21.88 7.07 -16.72
C GLY A 92 20.77 7.63 -17.60
N PHE A 93 20.67 8.96 -17.68
CA PHE A 93 19.64 9.61 -18.50
C PHE A 93 19.76 9.29 -20.00
N GLU A 94 20.97 9.12 -20.54
CA GLU A 94 21.17 8.75 -21.93
C GLU A 94 20.63 7.37 -22.24
N GLY A 95 20.97 6.37 -21.42
CA GLY A 95 20.47 5.01 -21.57
C GLY A 95 18.95 4.92 -21.44
N MET A 96 18.37 5.63 -20.49
CA MET A 96 16.90 5.73 -20.33
C MET A 96 16.23 6.35 -21.55
N THR A 97 16.80 7.45 -22.10
CA THR A 97 16.26 8.12 -23.29
C THR A 97 16.27 7.18 -24.47
N MET A 98 17.40 6.54 -24.77
CA MET A 98 17.52 5.57 -25.86
C MET A 98 16.54 4.41 -25.70
N SER A 99 16.39 3.91 -24.47
CA SER A 99 15.46 2.81 -24.19
C SER A 99 14.00 3.20 -24.44
N PHE A 100 13.55 4.36 -23.95
CA PHE A 100 12.18 4.83 -24.17
C PHE A 100 11.91 5.18 -25.63
N GLU A 101 12.90 5.73 -26.36
CA GLU A 101 12.80 5.96 -27.81
C GLU A 101 12.62 4.64 -28.56
N ASN A 102 13.43 3.62 -28.24
CA ASN A 102 13.33 2.29 -28.86
C ASN A 102 11.98 1.59 -28.57
N LYS A 103 11.36 1.92 -27.45
CA LYS A 103 10.00 1.44 -27.09
C LYS A 103 8.88 2.26 -27.75
N GLY A 104 9.21 3.32 -28.48
CA GLY A 104 8.21 4.24 -29.05
C GLY A 104 7.52 5.13 -28.02
N MET A 105 8.14 5.33 -26.85
CA MET A 105 7.61 6.09 -25.70
C MET A 105 8.54 7.28 -25.32
N PRO A 106 9.00 8.14 -26.25
CA PRO A 106 9.97 9.20 -25.94
C PRO A 106 9.44 10.21 -24.91
N ASN A 107 8.10 10.37 -24.84
CA ASN A 107 7.46 11.28 -23.90
C ASN A 107 7.64 10.87 -22.43
N ASN A 108 8.03 9.62 -22.15
CA ASN A 108 8.31 9.16 -20.79
C ASN A 108 9.55 9.83 -20.16
N MET A 109 10.34 10.55 -20.96
CA MET A 109 11.43 11.41 -20.47
C MET A 109 10.99 12.85 -20.17
N SER A 110 9.76 13.22 -20.47
CA SER A 110 9.22 14.55 -20.14
C SER A 110 8.48 14.54 -18.81
N LEU A 111 8.45 15.69 -18.11
CA LEU A 111 7.86 15.81 -16.76
C LEU A 111 6.38 15.39 -16.70
N PHE A 112 5.61 15.70 -17.72
CA PHE A 112 4.19 15.37 -17.80
C PHE A 112 3.89 14.18 -18.71
N GLY A 113 4.90 13.64 -19.40
CA GLY A 113 4.74 12.52 -20.31
C GLY A 113 3.69 12.80 -21.39
N VAL A 114 2.72 11.92 -21.48
CA VAL A 114 1.54 12.03 -22.35
C VAL A 114 0.32 12.64 -21.64
N LEU A 115 0.45 13.00 -20.37
CA LEU A 115 -0.66 13.50 -19.56
C LEU A 115 -1.04 14.93 -19.95
N SER A 116 -2.30 15.16 -20.23
CA SER A 116 -2.86 16.50 -20.36
C SER A 116 -3.11 17.11 -18.98
N PHE A 117 -3.28 18.43 -18.90
CA PHE A 117 -3.65 19.10 -17.65
C PHE A 117 -4.94 18.53 -17.03
N ARG A 118 -5.89 18.11 -17.88
CA ARG A 118 -7.13 17.46 -17.42
C ARG A 118 -6.85 16.12 -16.77
N ASP A 119 -5.91 15.32 -17.28
CA ASP A 119 -5.54 14.04 -16.71
C ASP A 119 -4.87 14.25 -15.36
N VAL A 120 -3.99 15.24 -15.23
CA VAL A 120 -3.38 15.59 -13.94
C VAL A 120 -4.45 15.92 -12.89
N ILE A 121 -5.46 16.74 -13.25
CA ILE A 121 -6.57 17.03 -12.33
C ILE A 121 -7.37 15.78 -11.99
N ASN A 122 -7.68 14.94 -12.98
CA ASN A 122 -8.46 13.72 -12.79
C ASN A 122 -7.78 12.73 -11.84
N PHE A 123 -6.45 12.69 -11.82
CA PHE A 123 -5.70 11.83 -10.87
C PHE A 123 -5.51 12.50 -9.51
N THR A 124 -5.23 13.80 -9.49
CA THR A 124 -4.89 14.49 -8.23
C THR A 124 -6.11 14.80 -7.37
N LEU A 125 -7.22 15.23 -7.97
CA LEU A 125 -8.40 15.68 -7.23
C LEU A 125 -9.07 14.57 -6.43
N PRO A 126 -9.32 13.35 -6.98
CA PRO A 126 -9.86 12.25 -6.19
C PRO A 126 -8.96 11.84 -5.03
N SER A 127 -7.64 11.79 -5.25
CA SER A 127 -6.65 11.45 -4.22
C SER A 127 -6.63 12.50 -3.10
N PHE A 128 -6.70 13.78 -3.45
CA PHE A 128 -6.79 14.86 -2.47
C PHE A 128 -8.07 14.77 -1.63
N LEU A 129 -9.21 14.52 -2.28
CA LEU A 129 -10.49 14.36 -1.57
C LEU A 129 -10.52 13.11 -0.69
N LEU A 130 -9.89 12.03 -1.12
CA LEU A 130 -9.74 10.81 -0.32
C LEU A 130 -8.97 11.10 0.99
N ILE A 131 -7.84 11.79 0.90
CA ILE A 131 -7.03 12.15 2.09
C ILE A 131 -7.82 13.04 3.05
N LEU A 132 -8.59 14.01 2.54
CA LEU A 132 -9.42 14.87 3.38
C LEU A 132 -10.54 14.09 4.10
N GLY A 133 -11.03 13.01 3.51
CA GLY A 133 -12.08 12.15 4.08
C GLY A 133 -11.56 10.93 4.86
N ASP A 134 -10.25 10.74 4.94
CA ASP A 134 -9.67 9.53 5.51
C ASP A 134 -9.77 9.47 7.04
N ALA A 135 -10.66 8.62 7.53
CA ALA A 135 -10.87 8.42 8.96
C ALA A 135 -9.62 7.86 9.67
N ASN A 136 -8.72 7.17 8.97
CA ASN A 136 -7.46 6.69 9.52
C ASN A 136 -6.56 7.85 9.98
N MET A 137 -6.44 8.90 9.17
CA MET A 137 -5.71 10.12 9.54
C MET A 137 -6.31 10.79 10.78
N TYR A 138 -7.64 10.94 10.81
CA TYR A 138 -8.32 11.55 11.95
C TYR A 138 -8.16 10.74 13.23
N GLN A 139 -8.23 9.40 13.19
CA GLN A 139 -7.99 8.56 14.37
C GLN A 139 -6.58 8.79 14.94
N ARG A 140 -5.56 8.93 14.11
CA ARG A 140 -4.19 9.23 14.54
C ARG A 140 -4.06 10.63 15.14
N PHE A 141 -4.77 11.62 14.59
CA PHE A 141 -4.80 12.96 15.18
C PHE A 141 -5.47 12.96 16.56
N PHE A 142 -6.59 12.26 16.72
CA PHE A 142 -7.28 12.14 18.01
C PHE A 142 -6.50 11.32 19.04
N ALA A 143 -5.66 10.40 18.62
CA ALA A 143 -4.76 9.65 19.49
C ALA A 143 -3.51 10.44 19.93
N SER A 144 -3.28 11.63 19.39
CA SER A 144 -2.13 12.46 19.74
C SER A 144 -2.26 13.04 21.13
N GLU A 145 -1.14 13.15 21.85
CA GLU A 145 -1.06 13.70 23.22
C GLU A 145 -1.57 15.15 23.31
N SER A 146 -1.37 15.95 22.26
CA SER A 146 -1.79 17.34 22.21
C SER A 146 -1.97 17.83 20.77
N VAL A 147 -2.73 18.92 20.60
CA VAL A 147 -2.87 19.62 19.31
C VAL A 147 -1.52 20.05 18.72
N LYS A 148 -0.58 20.47 19.58
CA LYS A 148 0.78 20.87 19.17
C LYS A 148 1.54 19.66 18.61
N SER A 149 1.45 18.51 19.27
CA SER A 149 2.07 17.27 18.81
C SER A 149 1.45 16.78 17.48
N ALA A 150 0.13 16.85 17.34
CA ALA A 150 -0.56 16.50 16.09
C ALA A 150 -0.09 17.39 14.93
N LYS A 151 -0.05 18.72 15.10
CA LYS A 151 0.44 19.65 14.06
C LYS A 151 1.89 19.37 13.67
N LYS A 152 2.75 19.13 14.65
CA LYS A 152 4.17 18.83 14.40
C LYS A 152 4.33 17.51 13.65
N ALA A 153 3.58 16.48 14.04
CA ALA A 153 3.58 15.18 13.36
C ALA A 153 3.11 15.32 11.90
N THR A 154 2.01 16.07 11.65
CA THR A 154 1.52 16.33 10.29
C THR A 154 2.55 17.03 9.42
N PHE A 155 3.26 18.02 9.97
CA PHE A 155 4.30 18.73 9.24
C PHE A 155 5.45 17.80 8.83
N TYR A 156 5.95 16.96 9.74
CA TYR A 156 6.99 15.98 9.39
C TYR A 156 6.49 14.90 8.44
N LEU A 157 5.26 14.45 8.61
CA LEU A 157 4.64 13.47 7.73
C LEU A 157 4.56 13.98 6.28
N PHE A 158 4.21 15.26 6.09
CA PHE A 158 4.17 15.87 4.76
C PHE A 158 5.52 15.75 4.04
N PHE A 159 6.62 16.11 4.69
CA PHE A 159 7.95 15.98 4.07
C PHE A 159 8.36 14.53 3.88
N ALA A 160 8.06 13.66 4.83
CA ALA A 160 8.35 12.24 4.71
C ALA A 160 7.63 11.60 3.52
N ILE A 161 6.35 11.94 3.31
CA ILE A 161 5.57 11.46 2.16
C ILE A 161 6.14 11.99 0.86
N VAL A 162 6.43 13.29 0.75
CA VAL A 162 7.00 13.88 -0.47
C VAL A 162 8.32 13.19 -0.84
N ILE A 163 9.21 12.97 0.13
CA ILE A 163 10.49 12.28 -0.12
C ILE A 163 10.24 10.84 -0.56
N LEU A 164 9.40 10.12 0.18
CA LEU A 164 9.15 8.70 -0.08
C LEU A 164 8.50 8.48 -1.45
N GLU A 165 7.44 9.21 -1.78
CA GLU A 165 6.75 9.13 -3.07
C GLU A 165 7.70 9.48 -4.22
N SER A 166 8.52 10.52 -4.06
CA SER A 166 9.53 10.88 -5.07
C SER A 166 10.54 9.75 -5.28
N LEU A 167 10.98 9.08 -4.22
CA LEU A 167 11.90 7.95 -4.30
C LEU A 167 11.24 6.73 -4.98
N ILE A 168 10.00 6.40 -4.62
CA ILE A 168 9.25 5.29 -5.24
C ILE A 168 9.07 5.54 -6.73
N ILE A 169 8.59 6.74 -7.10
CA ILE A 169 8.37 7.12 -8.50
C ILE A 169 9.68 7.09 -9.28
N ALA A 170 10.77 7.64 -8.75
CA ALA A 170 12.07 7.66 -9.41
C ALA A 170 12.60 6.23 -9.66
N ASN A 171 12.55 5.35 -8.65
CA ASN A 171 12.96 3.95 -8.80
C ASN A 171 12.09 3.21 -9.83
N ALA A 172 10.78 3.43 -9.82
CA ALA A 172 9.86 2.83 -10.77
C ALA A 172 10.10 3.33 -12.19
N TRP A 173 10.28 4.65 -12.37
CA TRP A 173 10.57 5.27 -13.67
C TRP A 173 11.88 4.76 -14.29
N ILE A 174 12.96 4.73 -13.51
CA ILE A 174 14.24 4.19 -13.97
C ILE A 174 14.09 2.70 -14.34
N SER A 175 13.45 1.91 -13.48
CA SER A 175 13.28 0.47 -13.72
C SER A 175 12.41 0.20 -14.96
N SER A 176 11.38 1.01 -15.20
CA SER A 176 10.50 0.86 -16.38
C SER A 176 11.26 1.05 -17.70
N SER A 177 12.35 1.84 -17.70
CA SER A 177 13.19 1.96 -18.90
C SER A 177 13.86 0.64 -19.27
N MET A 178 14.20 -0.20 -18.31
CA MET A 178 14.91 -1.46 -18.51
C MET A 178 14.00 -2.66 -18.81
N ILE A 179 12.68 -2.55 -18.58
CA ILE A 179 11.72 -3.65 -18.80
C ILE A 179 11.16 -3.56 -20.21
N ASN A 180 11.32 -4.62 -21.01
CA ASN A 180 10.82 -4.67 -22.40
C ASN A 180 9.48 -5.39 -22.54
N ASP A 181 8.95 -5.98 -21.48
CA ASP A 181 7.72 -6.76 -21.48
C ASP A 181 6.59 -5.95 -20.81
N ILE A 182 5.60 -5.55 -21.61
CA ILE A 182 4.45 -4.75 -21.15
C ILE A 182 3.68 -5.45 -20.03
N ALA A 183 3.59 -6.77 -20.04
CA ALA A 183 2.91 -7.53 -18.99
C ALA A 183 3.59 -7.38 -17.62
N LYS A 184 4.88 -7.04 -17.58
CA LYS A 184 5.68 -6.86 -16.36
C LYS A 184 5.70 -5.41 -15.86
N GLU A 185 5.23 -4.47 -16.67
CA GLU A 185 5.21 -3.03 -16.30
C GLU A 185 4.26 -2.74 -15.12
N SER A 186 3.20 -3.54 -14.94
CA SER A 186 2.29 -3.42 -13.79
C SER A 186 2.95 -3.74 -12.44
N HIS A 187 4.09 -4.46 -12.45
CA HIS A 187 4.82 -4.89 -11.26
C HIS A 187 6.29 -4.46 -11.30
N VAL A 188 6.55 -3.29 -11.86
CA VAL A 188 7.89 -2.79 -12.19
C VAL A 188 8.90 -2.88 -11.03
N LEU A 189 8.50 -2.49 -9.82
CA LEU A 189 9.39 -2.51 -8.65
C LEU A 189 9.67 -3.93 -8.15
N ILE A 190 8.69 -4.84 -8.24
CA ILE A 190 8.88 -6.25 -7.87
C ILE A 190 9.86 -6.91 -8.85
N TYR A 191 9.65 -6.65 -10.14
CA TYR A 191 10.53 -7.16 -11.18
C TYR A 191 11.95 -6.61 -11.04
N ALA A 192 12.10 -5.31 -10.79
CA ALA A 192 13.39 -4.65 -10.58
C ALA A 192 14.12 -5.19 -9.34
N ALA A 193 13.40 -5.41 -8.25
CA ALA A 193 13.95 -5.97 -7.02
C ALA A 193 14.60 -7.33 -7.26
N TYR A 194 14.00 -8.15 -8.10
CA TYR A 194 14.50 -9.49 -8.37
C TYR A 194 15.58 -9.53 -9.45
N ASN A 195 15.43 -8.76 -10.53
CA ASN A 195 16.25 -8.90 -11.74
C ASN A 195 17.36 -7.86 -11.86
N PHE A 196 17.18 -6.66 -11.26
CA PHE A 196 18.12 -5.54 -11.45
C PHE A 196 18.92 -5.19 -10.20
N LEU A 197 18.49 -5.60 -9.02
CA LEU A 197 19.19 -5.27 -7.79
C LEU A 197 20.09 -6.42 -7.31
N PRO A 198 21.19 -6.11 -6.60
CA PRO A 198 21.93 -7.14 -5.88
C PRO A 198 21.01 -7.93 -4.95
N PRO A 199 21.22 -9.25 -4.76
CA PRO A 199 20.28 -10.13 -4.05
C PRO A 199 19.82 -9.61 -2.67
N ILE A 200 20.74 -9.04 -1.89
CA ILE A 200 20.40 -8.49 -0.56
C ILE A 200 19.52 -7.26 -0.69
N VAL A 201 19.85 -6.31 -1.58
CA VAL A 201 19.07 -5.07 -1.78
C VAL A 201 17.70 -5.41 -2.36
N GLY A 202 17.64 -6.32 -3.32
CA GLY A 202 16.39 -6.81 -3.90
C GLY A 202 15.49 -7.49 -2.87
N ALA A 203 16.05 -8.35 -2.02
CA ALA A 203 15.29 -8.99 -0.94
C ALA A 203 14.73 -7.96 0.07
N VAL A 204 15.52 -6.94 0.44
CA VAL A 204 15.07 -5.83 1.30
C VAL A 204 13.97 -5.02 0.61
N MET A 205 14.09 -4.76 -0.70
CA MET A 205 13.05 -4.06 -1.46
C MET A 205 11.74 -4.87 -1.50
N LEU A 206 11.78 -6.18 -1.74
CA LEU A 206 10.60 -7.04 -1.69
C LEU A 206 9.96 -7.06 -0.30
N ALA A 207 10.77 -7.18 0.77
CA ALA A 207 10.28 -7.08 2.14
C ALA A 207 9.62 -5.71 2.43
N THR A 208 10.19 -4.64 1.91
CA THR A 208 9.64 -3.28 1.99
C THR A 208 8.29 -3.17 1.29
N ILE A 209 8.15 -3.70 0.07
CA ILE A 209 6.89 -3.70 -0.68
C ILE A 209 5.82 -4.49 0.09
N ILE A 210 6.17 -5.67 0.62
CA ILE A 210 5.25 -6.45 1.46
C ILE A 210 4.85 -5.67 2.72
N GLY A 211 5.80 -4.99 3.35
CA GLY A 211 5.55 -4.13 4.52
C GLY A 211 4.54 -3.02 4.23
N ILE A 212 4.64 -2.35 3.07
CA ILE A 212 3.68 -1.33 2.61
C ILE A 212 2.27 -1.92 2.47
N ILE A 213 2.17 -3.07 1.80
CA ILE A 213 0.90 -3.76 1.56
C ILE A 213 0.22 -4.13 2.88
N ILE A 214 0.96 -4.72 3.81
CA ILE A 214 0.44 -5.14 5.12
C ILE A 214 0.01 -3.91 5.93
N SER A 215 0.87 -2.91 6.08
CA SER A 215 0.60 -1.68 6.85
C SER A 215 -0.64 -0.94 6.33
N THR A 216 -0.81 -0.87 5.01
CA THR A 216 -2.01 -0.28 4.41
C THR A 216 -3.24 -1.11 4.74
N ALA A 217 -3.21 -2.42 4.50
CA ALA A 217 -4.36 -3.29 4.75
C ALA A 217 -4.78 -3.31 6.22
N ASP A 218 -3.82 -3.36 7.15
CA ASP A 218 -4.08 -3.32 8.59
C ASP A 218 -4.85 -2.05 8.99
N SER A 219 -4.37 -0.91 8.55
CA SER A 219 -4.99 0.38 8.84
C SER A 219 -6.43 0.42 8.32
N PHE A 220 -6.65 -0.04 7.08
CA PHE A 220 -7.97 -0.05 6.45
C PHE A 220 -8.89 -1.19 6.91
N LEU A 221 -8.42 -2.17 7.69
CA LEU A 221 -9.23 -3.14 8.42
C LEU A 221 -9.57 -2.68 9.85
N LEU A 222 -8.60 -2.05 10.54
CA LEU A 222 -8.78 -1.63 11.94
C LEU A 222 -9.70 -0.41 12.08
N VAL A 223 -9.59 0.57 11.17
CA VAL A 223 -10.39 1.80 11.24
C VAL A 223 -11.89 1.53 11.15
N PRO A 224 -12.41 0.82 10.12
CA PRO A 224 -13.84 0.51 10.06
C PRO A 224 -14.31 -0.36 11.23
N THR A 225 -13.46 -1.26 11.71
CA THR A 225 -13.74 -2.05 12.92
C THR A 225 -13.96 -1.15 14.14
N THR A 226 -13.10 -0.16 14.34
CA THR A 226 -13.21 0.81 15.44
C THR A 226 -14.47 1.67 15.31
N ILE A 227 -14.79 2.12 14.11
CA ILE A 227 -16.03 2.90 13.83
C ILE A 227 -17.27 2.06 14.13
N LEU A 228 -17.32 0.82 13.65
CA LEU A 228 -18.45 -0.08 13.88
C LEU A 228 -18.68 -0.35 15.39
N ILE A 229 -17.59 -0.53 16.15
CA ILE A 229 -17.69 -0.78 17.57
C ILE A 229 -18.07 0.50 18.31
N ASN A 230 -17.30 1.57 18.17
CA ASN A 230 -17.46 2.76 19.00
C ASN A 230 -18.67 3.61 18.60
N ASP A 231 -18.86 3.85 17.30
CA ASP A 231 -19.86 4.80 16.82
C ASP A 231 -21.24 4.16 16.60
N ILE A 232 -21.27 2.83 16.40
CA ILE A 232 -22.53 2.11 16.23
C ILE A 232 -22.81 1.24 17.46
N TYR A 233 -22.00 0.20 17.70
CA TYR A 233 -22.35 -0.81 18.68
C TYR A 233 -22.40 -0.27 20.11
N LEU A 234 -21.37 0.40 20.59
CA LEU A 234 -21.31 0.95 21.96
C LEU A 234 -22.25 2.16 22.13
N LYS A 235 -22.41 2.97 21.09
CA LYS A 235 -23.28 4.17 21.14
C LYS A 235 -24.76 3.83 21.30
N TYR A 236 -25.22 2.76 20.63
CA TYR A 236 -26.63 2.34 20.67
C TYR A 236 -26.89 1.23 21.68
N SER A 237 -25.85 0.71 22.33
CA SER A 237 -25.99 -0.28 23.38
C SER A 237 -25.98 0.38 24.75
N ASN A 238 -27.01 0.14 25.55
CA ASN A 238 -27.11 0.61 26.94
C ASN A 238 -26.30 -0.25 27.94
N LYS A 239 -25.44 -1.17 27.46
CA LYS A 239 -24.68 -2.10 28.30
C LYS A 239 -23.22 -1.66 28.41
N LYS A 240 -22.63 -1.84 29.60
CA LYS A 240 -21.19 -1.75 29.79
C LYS A 240 -20.55 -3.08 29.38
N TYR A 241 -19.57 -3.03 28.51
CA TYR A 241 -18.82 -4.20 28.05
C TYR A 241 -17.43 -4.23 28.67
N SER A 242 -16.91 -5.43 28.91
CA SER A 242 -15.54 -5.59 29.35
C SER A 242 -14.57 -5.38 28.18
N ASP A 243 -13.35 -4.93 28.46
CA ASP A 243 -12.30 -4.72 27.46
C ASP A 243 -12.02 -6.00 26.67
N LYS A 244 -12.04 -7.16 27.35
CA LYS A 244 -11.89 -8.48 26.69
C LYS A 244 -12.95 -8.72 25.62
N MET A 245 -14.19 -8.35 25.91
CA MET A 245 -15.29 -8.52 24.94
C MET A 245 -15.15 -7.58 23.76
N ILE A 246 -14.74 -6.33 23.98
CA ILE A 246 -14.48 -5.35 22.92
C ILE A 246 -13.37 -5.86 21.99
N VAL A 247 -12.26 -6.36 22.56
CA VAL A 247 -11.16 -6.93 21.78
C VAL A 247 -11.61 -8.15 20.95
N THR A 248 -12.42 -9.05 21.56
CA THR A 248 -12.95 -10.21 20.85
C THR A 248 -13.85 -9.79 19.70
N LEU A 249 -14.74 -8.83 19.93
CA LEU A 249 -15.62 -8.29 18.89
C LEU A 249 -14.83 -7.62 17.77
N SER A 250 -13.78 -6.86 18.10
CA SER A 250 -12.86 -6.27 17.11
C SER A 250 -12.21 -7.34 16.23
N ARG A 251 -11.71 -8.41 16.81
CA ARG A 251 -11.11 -9.52 16.08
C ARG A 251 -12.11 -10.20 15.13
N MET A 252 -13.32 -10.44 15.61
CA MET A 252 -14.39 -11.01 14.79
C MET A 252 -14.76 -10.09 13.61
N LEU A 253 -14.82 -8.79 13.82
CA LEU A 253 -15.10 -7.82 12.76
C LEU A 253 -13.96 -7.77 11.74
N VAL A 254 -12.70 -7.78 12.18
CA VAL A 254 -11.54 -7.85 11.26
C VAL A 254 -11.62 -9.09 10.39
N LEU A 255 -11.92 -10.27 10.96
CA LEU A 255 -12.11 -11.50 10.18
C LEU A 255 -13.25 -11.37 9.16
N THR A 256 -14.38 -10.81 9.59
CA THR A 256 -15.55 -10.63 8.72
C THR A 256 -15.24 -9.65 7.59
N LEU A 257 -14.67 -8.49 7.90
CA LEU A 257 -14.28 -7.48 6.89
C LEU A 257 -13.21 -8.02 5.95
N GLY A 258 -12.23 -8.77 6.47
CA GLY A 258 -11.22 -9.44 5.66
C GLY A 258 -11.82 -10.45 4.68
N PHE A 259 -12.78 -11.25 5.12
CA PHE A 259 -13.51 -12.17 4.25
C PHE A 259 -14.26 -11.43 3.12
N PHE A 260 -14.99 -10.37 3.46
CA PHE A 260 -15.68 -9.56 2.45
C PHE A 260 -14.71 -8.86 1.50
N SER A 261 -13.59 -8.34 2.00
CA SER A 261 -12.54 -7.75 1.14
C SER A 261 -11.93 -8.78 0.19
N TYR A 262 -11.72 -10.01 0.63
CA TYR A 262 -11.27 -11.08 -0.25
C TYR A 262 -12.32 -11.39 -1.33
N TRP A 263 -13.59 -11.48 -0.98
CA TRP A 263 -14.66 -11.67 -1.95
C TRP A 263 -14.72 -10.53 -2.99
N VAL A 264 -14.57 -9.28 -2.54
CA VAL A 264 -14.47 -8.10 -3.42
C VAL A 264 -13.23 -8.18 -4.31
N SER A 265 -12.08 -8.65 -3.80
CA SER A 265 -10.85 -8.80 -4.61
C SER A 265 -11.04 -9.73 -5.80
N ARG A 266 -11.91 -10.73 -5.67
CA ARG A 266 -12.25 -11.66 -6.76
C ARG A 266 -13.12 -11.02 -7.86
N MET A 267 -13.89 -9.99 -7.53
CA MET A 267 -14.68 -9.23 -8.50
C MET A 267 -13.82 -8.34 -9.41
N PHE A 268 -12.65 -7.91 -8.92
CA PHE A 268 -11.71 -7.08 -9.69
C PHE A 268 -10.58 -7.89 -10.36
N ALA A 269 -10.52 -9.20 -10.14
CA ALA A 269 -9.52 -10.09 -10.75
C ALA A 269 -10.03 -10.73 -12.04
N ALA A 270 -11.30 -10.50 -12.41
CA ALA A 270 -11.93 -10.92 -13.64
C ALA A 270 -11.87 -9.81 -14.69
#